data_217b3283c3a795069030ddd461d688df
#
_entry.id   217b3283c3a795069030ddd461d688df
#
_cell.length_a   1.000
_cell.length_b   1.000
_cell.length_c   1.000
_cell.angle_alpha   90.00
_cell.angle_beta   90.00
_cell.angle_gamma   90.00
#
_symmetry.space_group_name_H-M   'P 1'
#
loop_
_entity.id
_entity.type
_entity.pdbx_description
1 polymer ?
#
loop_
_entity_poly.entity_id
_entity_poly.type
_entity_poly.pdbx_seq_one_letter_code
_entity_poly.pdbx_strand_id
1 'polypeptide(L)'
;IQGKYPEVKALRDATVEQVESLKQEMDDVTYRRAIHVVSECDRVLECKKALEAKDYKRVGQLLYQSHESLKNNFEVSTPEIDTLVEIASQQPGVFGARITGGGFGGCIVCFVETEKAADVMKALEKEYKQKTGINCSCFVTSPADGARVLKAYEVDEAVKEEPVAEECHCVMKVAKCKSFWIGLASGVLITSLLFAHQRKNYRCLL
;
A
#
# COMPACT_ATOMS: atom_id res chain seq x y z
N ILE A 1 8.87 -22.00 -9.27
CA ILE A 1 10.20 -21.79 -8.66
C ILE A 1 10.64 -23.02 -7.90
N GLN A 2 9.82 -23.57 -6.99
CA GLN A 2 10.17 -24.75 -6.16
C GLN A 2 10.61 -25.98 -6.96
N GLY A 3 10.06 -26.20 -8.16
CA GLY A 3 10.45 -27.33 -9.01
C GLY A 3 11.93 -27.31 -9.41
N LYS A 4 12.55 -26.12 -9.53
CA LYS A 4 13.95 -25.94 -9.88
C LYS A 4 14.83 -25.60 -8.67
N TYR A 5 14.25 -24.93 -7.69
CA TYR A 5 14.89 -24.45 -6.47
C TYR A 5 14.11 -24.94 -5.25
N PRO A 6 14.33 -26.19 -4.78
CA PRO A 6 13.53 -26.81 -3.71
C PRO A 6 13.63 -26.10 -2.36
N GLU A 7 14.70 -25.32 -2.15
CA GLU A 7 14.92 -24.51 -0.94
C GLU A 7 13.95 -23.30 -0.85
N VAL A 8 13.40 -22.85 -1.99
CA VAL A 8 12.47 -21.71 -2.05
C VAL A 8 11.07 -22.15 -1.62
N LYS A 9 10.68 -21.83 -0.41
CA LYS A 9 9.34 -22.14 0.14
C LYS A 9 8.33 -21.04 -0.13
N ALA A 10 8.79 -19.78 -0.18
CA ALA A 10 7.98 -18.61 -0.47
C ALA A 10 8.78 -17.66 -1.38
N LEU A 11 8.10 -16.71 -2.06
CA LEU A 11 8.77 -15.76 -2.96
C LEU A 11 9.87 -14.93 -2.27
N ARG A 12 9.73 -14.64 -0.98
CA ARG A 12 10.76 -13.95 -0.20
C ARG A 12 12.06 -14.75 0.00
N ASP A 13 12.03 -16.05 -0.26
CA ASP A 13 13.20 -16.94 -0.18
C ASP A 13 13.94 -17.03 -1.52
N ALA A 14 13.31 -16.54 -2.59
CA ALA A 14 13.88 -16.53 -3.94
C ALA A 14 14.72 -15.25 -4.17
N THR A 15 15.72 -15.38 -5.05
CA THR A 15 16.46 -14.22 -5.55
C THR A 15 15.93 -13.75 -6.90
N VAL A 16 16.25 -12.51 -7.27
CA VAL A 16 15.90 -11.95 -8.57
C VAL A 16 16.45 -12.82 -9.70
N GLU A 17 17.71 -13.30 -9.58
CA GLU A 17 18.37 -14.14 -10.58
C GLU A 17 17.65 -15.50 -10.76
N GLN A 18 17.15 -16.09 -9.66
CA GLN A 18 16.38 -17.31 -9.73
C GLN A 18 15.08 -17.13 -10.51
N VAL A 19 14.35 -16.00 -10.26
CA VAL A 19 13.12 -15.67 -11.01
C VAL A 19 13.44 -15.40 -12.48
N GLU A 20 14.47 -14.61 -12.75
CA GLU A 20 14.94 -14.29 -14.11
C GLU A 20 15.28 -15.55 -14.90
N SER A 21 15.94 -16.54 -14.27
CA SER A 21 16.32 -17.80 -14.91
C SER A 21 15.12 -18.66 -15.34
N LEU A 22 13.95 -18.36 -14.81
CA LEU A 22 12.68 -19.06 -15.09
C LEU A 22 11.74 -18.26 -16.00
N LYS A 23 12.18 -17.10 -16.49
CA LYS A 23 11.34 -16.18 -17.29
C LYS A 23 10.69 -16.88 -18.49
N GLN A 24 11.41 -17.74 -19.18
CA GLN A 24 10.91 -18.47 -20.35
C GLN A 24 9.97 -19.62 -20.01
N GLU A 25 9.94 -20.03 -18.73
CA GLU A 25 9.12 -21.13 -18.22
C GLU A 25 7.82 -20.64 -17.57
N MET A 26 7.64 -19.30 -17.47
CA MET A 26 6.48 -18.64 -16.87
C MET A 26 5.71 -17.88 -17.94
N ASP A 27 4.41 -17.73 -17.74
CA ASP A 27 3.65 -16.70 -18.45
C ASP A 27 4.07 -15.30 -17.97
N ASP A 28 3.86 -14.31 -18.82
CA ASP A 28 4.31 -12.92 -18.56
C ASP A 28 3.74 -12.36 -17.26
N VAL A 29 2.47 -12.64 -16.96
CA VAL A 29 1.82 -12.12 -15.75
C VAL A 29 2.45 -12.73 -14.51
N THR A 30 2.60 -14.05 -14.45
CA THR A 30 3.22 -14.76 -13.33
C THR A 30 4.66 -14.28 -13.13
N TYR A 31 5.44 -14.12 -14.21
CA TYR A 31 6.79 -13.59 -14.13
C TYR A 31 6.82 -12.18 -13.54
N ARG A 32 5.99 -11.26 -14.05
CA ARG A 32 5.93 -9.87 -13.55
C ARG A 32 5.52 -9.79 -12.07
N ARG A 33 4.58 -10.62 -11.63
CA ARG A 33 4.19 -10.68 -10.21
C ARG A 33 5.32 -11.22 -9.34
N ALA A 34 5.99 -12.29 -9.77
CA ALA A 34 7.10 -12.87 -9.04
C ALA A 34 8.28 -11.91 -8.91
N ILE A 35 8.69 -11.28 -10.01
CA ILE A 35 9.80 -10.32 -10.02
C ILE A 35 9.50 -9.08 -9.16
N HIS A 36 8.23 -8.62 -9.15
CA HIS A 36 7.82 -7.56 -8.26
C HIS A 36 8.08 -7.92 -6.80
N VAL A 37 7.56 -9.07 -6.35
CA VAL A 37 7.64 -9.47 -4.94
C VAL A 37 9.08 -9.64 -4.49
N VAL A 38 9.89 -10.33 -5.28
CA VAL A 38 11.30 -10.60 -4.94
C VAL A 38 12.09 -9.31 -4.89
N SER A 39 11.96 -8.45 -5.92
CA SER A 39 12.67 -7.16 -5.94
C SER A 39 12.19 -6.17 -4.87
N GLU A 40 10.94 -6.26 -4.39
CA GLU A 40 10.47 -5.47 -3.25
C GLU A 40 11.14 -5.91 -1.94
N CYS A 41 11.38 -7.21 -1.75
CA CYS A 41 12.12 -7.68 -0.59
C CYS A 41 13.52 -7.06 -0.53
N ASP A 42 14.24 -7.01 -1.64
CA ASP A 42 15.55 -6.38 -1.74
C ASP A 42 15.49 -4.87 -1.52
N ARG A 43 14.50 -4.19 -2.12
CA ARG A 43 14.28 -2.75 -1.94
C ARG A 43 14.03 -2.37 -0.48
N VAL A 44 13.28 -3.19 0.27
CA VAL A 44 13.03 -2.95 1.71
C VAL A 44 14.34 -3.01 2.50
N LEU A 45 15.18 -4.00 2.24
CA LEU A 45 16.47 -4.14 2.92
C LEU A 45 17.43 -2.99 2.58
N GLU A 46 17.44 -2.57 1.32
CA GLU A 46 18.23 -1.43 0.87
C GLU A 46 17.71 -0.11 1.46
N CYS A 47 16.39 0.08 1.49
CA CYS A 47 15.76 1.26 2.09
C CYS A 47 16.11 1.37 3.58
N LYS A 48 16.10 0.25 4.32
CA LYS A 48 16.56 0.22 5.71
C LYS A 48 17.99 0.73 5.85
N LYS A 49 18.92 0.21 5.03
CA LYS A 49 20.34 0.65 5.04
C LYS A 49 20.47 2.14 4.71
N ALA A 50 19.72 2.61 3.70
CA ALA A 50 19.73 4.02 3.31
C ALA A 50 19.20 4.94 4.42
N LEU A 51 18.14 4.53 5.13
CA LEU A 51 17.62 5.26 6.29
C LEU A 51 18.64 5.32 7.44
N GLU A 52 19.28 4.20 7.77
CA GLU A 52 20.34 4.13 8.79
C GLU A 52 21.54 5.04 8.44
N ALA A 53 21.88 5.12 7.14
CA ALA A 53 22.91 6.01 6.62
C ALA A 53 22.46 7.47 6.46
N LYS A 54 21.17 7.78 6.70
CA LYS A 54 20.54 9.09 6.43
C LYS A 54 20.65 9.53 4.97
N ASP A 55 20.76 8.58 4.04
CA ASP A 55 20.74 8.83 2.61
C ASP A 55 19.28 8.96 2.12
N TYR A 56 18.67 10.09 2.42
CA TYR A 56 17.27 10.36 2.08
C TYR A 56 17.03 10.42 0.58
N LYS A 57 18.06 10.77 -0.20
CA LYS A 57 17.96 10.75 -1.66
C LYS A 57 17.79 9.31 -2.19
N ARG A 58 18.58 8.37 -1.62
CA ARG A 58 18.45 6.95 -1.97
C ARG A 58 17.10 6.38 -1.55
N VAL A 59 16.63 6.72 -0.35
CA VAL A 59 15.27 6.36 0.12
C VAL A 59 14.22 6.80 -0.89
N GLY A 60 14.28 8.05 -1.33
CA GLY A 60 13.35 8.59 -2.33
C GLY A 60 13.37 7.84 -3.66
N GLN A 61 14.57 7.52 -4.18
CA GLN A 61 14.72 6.72 -5.39
C GLN A 61 14.07 5.33 -5.25
N LEU A 62 14.25 4.68 -4.11
CA LEU A 62 13.65 3.37 -3.83
C LEU A 62 12.12 3.43 -3.74
N LEU A 63 11.55 4.54 -3.23
CA LEU A 63 10.11 4.76 -3.25
C LEU A 63 9.56 4.86 -4.68
N TYR A 64 10.21 5.62 -5.56
CA TYR A 64 9.81 5.68 -6.97
C TYR A 64 9.97 4.33 -7.68
N GLN A 65 11.07 3.60 -7.46
CA GLN A 65 11.26 2.26 -8.04
C GLN A 65 10.16 1.29 -7.57
N SER A 66 9.77 1.37 -6.29
CA SER A 66 8.65 0.59 -5.75
C SER A 66 7.34 0.95 -6.45
N HIS A 67 7.05 2.25 -6.63
CA HIS A 67 5.84 2.70 -7.34
C HIS A 67 5.80 2.18 -8.78
N GLU A 68 6.89 2.32 -9.52
CA GLU A 68 6.99 1.81 -10.89
C GLU A 68 6.76 0.29 -10.97
N SER A 69 7.30 -0.46 -10.01
CA SER A 69 7.08 -1.91 -9.95
C SER A 69 5.65 -2.27 -9.58
N LEU A 70 5.01 -1.52 -8.66
CA LEU A 70 3.58 -1.67 -8.33
C LEU A 70 2.68 -1.34 -9.52
N LYS A 71 3.05 -0.35 -10.33
CA LYS A 71 2.34 0.07 -11.52
C LYS A 71 2.49 -0.95 -12.65
N ASN A 72 3.72 -1.30 -13.02
CA ASN A 72 4.01 -2.03 -14.26
C ASN A 72 4.09 -3.55 -14.06
N ASN A 73 4.61 -4.02 -12.92
CA ASN A 73 4.77 -5.44 -12.65
C ASN A 73 3.61 -6.01 -11.85
N PHE A 74 3.17 -5.32 -10.80
CA PHE A 74 2.08 -5.80 -9.95
C PHE A 74 0.70 -5.33 -10.43
N GLU A 75 0.65 -4.23 -11.19
CA GLU A 75 -0.55 -3.66 -11.84
C GLU A 75 -1.66 -3.29 -10.84
N VAL A 76 -1.28 -2.69 -9.73
CA VAL A 76 -2.22 -2.24 -8.69
C VAL A 76 -2.35 -0.72 -8.60
N SER A 77 -1.67 0.04 -9.46
CA SER A 77 -1.83 1.48 -9.53
C SER A 77 -3.04 1.87 -10.39
N THR A 78 -3.40 3.15 -10.34
CA THR A 78 -4.43 3.75 -11.19
C THR A 78 -3.89 5.04 -11.80
N PRO A 79 -4.48 5.54 -12.92
CA PRO A 79 -4.07 6.80 -13.54
C PRO A 79 -4.09 7.98 -12.56
N GLU A 80 -5.04 7.99 -11.61
CA GLU A 80 -5.17 9.03 -10.60
C GLU A 80 -4.00 9.00 -9.60
N ILE A 81 -3.61 7.81 -9.15
CA ILE A 81 -2.46 7.61 -8.27
C ILE A 81 -1.15 7.96 -8.99
N ASP A 82 -1.00 7.50 -10.23
CA ASP A 82 0.17 7.82 -11.05
C ASP A 82 0.31 9.34 -11.23
N THR A 83 -0.81 10.03 -11.45
CA THR A 83 -0.85 11.50 -11.56
C THR A 83 -0.40 12.17 -10.25
N LEU A 84 -0.82 11.67 -9.08
CA LEU A 84 -0.37 12.19 -7.79
C LEU A 84 1.14 12.02 -7.60
N VAL A 85 1.68 10.84 -7.92
CA VAL A 85 3.12 10.56 -7.82
C VAL A 85 3.91 11.42 -8.81
N GLU A 86 3.42 11.59 -10.03
CA GLU A 86 4.02 12.47 -11.03
C GLU A 86 4.10 13.91 -10.53
N ILE A 87 2.99 14.47 -10.03
CA ILE A 87 2.97 15.83 -9.47
C ILE A 87 3.96 15.94 -8.31
N ALA A 88 3.95 14.97 -7.38
CA ALA A 88 4.86 14.96 -6.24
C ALA A 88 6.33 14.98 -6.69
N SER A 89 6.68 14.22 -7.73
CA SER A 89 8.06 14.13 -8.23
C SER A 89 8.60 15.44 -8.80
N GLN A 90 7.73 16.36 -9.17
CA GLN A 90 8.08 17.67 -9.72
C GLN A 90 8.23 18.74 -8.64
N GLN A 91 7.85 18.45 -7.38
CA GLN A 91 7.88 19.44 -6.33
C GLN A 91 9.25 19.50 -5.64
N PRO A 92 9.78 20.72 -5.43
CA PRO A 92 11.03 20.90 -4.69
C PRO A 92 10.91 20.37 -3.25
N GLY A 93 11.93 19.63 -2.80
CA GLY A 93 11.99 19.06 -1.46
C GLY A 93 11.35 17.67 -1.34
N VAL A 94 10.72 17.14 -2.39
CA VAL A 94 10.25 15.76 -2.40
C VAL A 94 11.39 14.82 -2.78
N PHE A 95 11.76 13.92 -1.89
CA PHE A 95 12.74 12.87 -2.15
C PHE A 95 12.16 11.72 -2.95
N GLY A 96 10.91 11.33 -2.66
CA GLY A 96 10.24 10.23 -3.33
C GLY A 96 8.77 10.11 -2.95
N ALA A 97 8.02 9.38 -3.79
CA ALA A 97 6.61 9.12 -3.58
C ALA A 97 6.24 7.74 -4.14
N ARG A 98 5.24 7.10 -3.53
CA ARG A 98 4.68 5.83 -4.01
C ARG A 98 3.24 5.65 -3.55
N ILE A 99 2.52 4.78 -4.24
CA ILE A 99 1.23 4.28 -3.74
C ILE A 99 1.40 3.56 -2.40
N THR A 100 0.42 3.67 -1.52
CA THR A 100 0.35 2.94 -0.24
C THR A 100 -1.01 2.31 -0.03
N GLY A 101 -1.04 1.22 0.76
CA GLY A 101 -2.24 0.40 0.96
C GLY A 101 -2.37 -0.73 -0.06
N GLY A 102 -3.59 -1.19 -0.31
CA GLY A 102 -3.88 -2.33 -1.18
C GLY A 102 -3.80 -2.06 -2.68
N GLY A 103 -3.64 -0.81 -3.09
CA GLY A 103 -3.70 -0.42 -4.49
C GLY A 103 -5.13 -0.16 -5.00
N PHE A 104 -5.28 -0.04 -6.32
CA PHE A 104 -6.54 0.24 -7.03
C PHE A 104 -7.18 1.59 -6.66
N GLY A 105 -6.38 2.55 -6.24
CA GLY A 105 -6.75 3.87 -5.73
C GLY A 105 -6.27 4.08 -4.30
N GLY A 106 -6.86 5.05 -3.61
CA GLY A 106 -6.58 5.34 -2.20
C GLY A 106 -5.54 6.43 -2.01
N CYS A 107 -4.35 6.10 -1.50
CA CYS A 107 -3.37 7.08 -1.06
C CYS A 107 -1.99 6.88 -1.70
N ILE A 108 -1.22 7.96 -1.73
CA ILE A 108 0.23 7.91 -1.88
C ILE A 108 0.89 8.30 -0.55
N VAL A 109 2.12 7.88 -0.36
CA VAL A 109 3.03 8.42 0.65
C VAL A 109 4.14 9.17 -0.06
N CYS A 110 4.43 10.38 0.44
CA CYS A 110 5.55 11.20 -0.03
C CYS A 110 6.58 11.35 1.08
N PHE A 111 7.85 11.20 0.75
CA PHE A 111 8.95 11.51 1.63
C PHE A 111 9.50 12.88 1.23
N VAL A 112 9.41 13.85 2.12
CA VAL A 112 9.60 15.28 1.81
C VAL A 112 10.38 15.99 2.92
N GLU A 113 11.12 17.03 2.57
CA GLU A 113 11.72 17.95 3.52
C GLU A 113 10.64 18.64 4.36
N THR A 114 10.80 18.66 5.68
CA THR A 114 9.80 19.19 6.62
C THR A 114 9.37 20.62 6.29
N GLU A 115 10.34 21.49 5.94
CA GLU A 115 10.11 22.90 5.61
C GLU A 115 9.34 23.08 4.29
N LYS A 116 9.32 22.08 3.43
CA LYS A 116 8.64 22.08 2.13
C LYS A 116 7.27 21.41 2.16
N ALA A 117 6.94 20.68 3.22
CA ALA A 117 5.72 19.88 3.29
C ALA A 117 4.45 20.69 3.00
N ALA A 118 4.32 21.88 3.59
CA ALA A 118 3.14 22.73 3.39
C ALA A 118 2.98 23.22 1.93
N ASP A 119 4.07 23.54 1.25
CA ASP A 119 4.03 23.97 -0.14
C ASP A 119 3.74 22.80 -1.08
N VAL A 120 4.34 21.63 -0.81
CA VAL A 120 4.07 20.40 -1.55
C VAL A 120 2.59 20.00 -1.44
N MET A 121 1.99 20.07 -0.24
CA MET A 121 0.56 19.81 -0.05
C MET A 121 -0.31 20.71 -0.91
N LYS A 122 -0.06 22.03 -0.87
CA LYS A 122 -0.81 23.01 -1.68
C LYS A 122 -0.67 22.74 -3.18
N ALA A 123 0.55 22.39 -3.63
CA ALA A 123 0.80 22.06 -5.03
C ALA A 123 0.04 20.80 -5.44
N LEU A 124 0.12 19.73 -4.64
CA LEU A 124 -0.61 18.49 -4.89
C LEU A 124 -2.12 18.72 -4.98
N GLU A 125 -2.73 19.40 -4.01
CA GLU A 125 -4.17 19.69 -4.01
C GLU A 125 -4.60 20.51 -5.23
N LYS A 126 -3.84 21.55 -5.58
CA LYS A 126 -4.13 22.42 -6.72
C LYS A 126 -3.97 21.71 -8.06
N GLU A 127 -2.79 21.14 -8.30
CA GLU A 127 -2.43 20.56 -9.61
C GLU A 127 -3.20 19.27 -9.88
N TYR A 128 -3.42 18.45 -8.85
CA TYR A 128 -4.20 17.25 -9.00
C TYR A 128 -5.65 17.56 -9.38
N LYS A 129 -6.26 18.56 -8.71
CA LYS A 129 -7.60 19.02 -9.09
C LYS A 129 -7.66 19.55 -10.52
N GLN A 130 -6.61 20.29 -10.95
CA GLN A 130 -6.54 20.81 -12.32
C GLN A 130 -6.42 19.71 -13.36
N LYS A 131 -5.59 18.66 -13.09
CA LYS A 131 -5.37 17.57 -14.04
C LYS A 131 -6.51 16.56 -14.09
N THR A 132 -7.18 16.29 -12.96
CA THR A 132 -8.16 15.17 -12.84
C THR A 132 -9.59 15.63 -12.58
N GLY A 133 -9.80 16.87 -12.15
CA GLY A 133 -11.10 17.36 -11.65
C GLY A 133 -11.45 16.85 -10.25
N ILE A 134 -10.63 16.02 -9.63
CA ILE A 134 -10.87 15.38 -8.33
C ILE A 134 -10.13 16.16 -7.25
N ASN A 135 -10.74 16.33 -6.08
CA ASN A 135 -10.05 16.88 -4.93
C ASN A 135 -9.25 15.78 -4.23
N CYS A 136 -7.99 16.03 -3.90
CA CYS A 136 -7.25 15.22 -2.93
C CYS A 136 -7.19 15.93 -1.58
N SER A 137 -6.96 15.17 -0.52
CA SER A 137 -6.75 15.68 0.83
C SER A 137 -5.38 15.24 1.30
N CYS A 138 -4.56 16.18 1.73
CA CYS A 138 -3.20 15.96 2.19
C CYS A 138 -3.09 16.19 3.69
N PHE A 139 -2.24 15.43 4.36
CA PHE A 139 -1.87 15.67 5.76
C PHE A 139 -0.44 15.23 6.02
N VAL A 140 0.21 15.88 6.99
CA VAL A 140 1.57 15.56 7.41
C VAL A 140 1.52 14.52 8.53
N THR A 141 2.41 13.56 8.46
CA THR A 141 2.67 12.59 9.53
C THR A 141 4.17 12.45 9.75
N SER A 142 4.56 12.02 10.94
CA SER A 142 5.95 11.74 11.27
C SER A 142 6.08 10.31 11.78
N PRO A 143 7.25 9.68 11.57
CA PRO A 143 7.54 8.39 12.19
C PRO A 143 7.33 8.46 13.71
N ALA A 144 6.74 7.42 14.26
CA ALA A 144 6.51 7.27 15.69
C ALA A 144 6.86 5.87 16.15
N ASP A 145 6.80 5.63 17.45
CA ASP A 145 6.98 4.29 18.01
C ASP A 145 6.00 3.31 17.36
N GLY A 146 6.44 2.08 17.18
CA GLY A 146 5.62 1.00 16.63
C GLY A 146 4.45 0.62 17.51
N ALA A 147 3.71 -0.39 17.09
CA ALA A 147 2.56 -0.91 17.83
C ALA A 147 2.97 -1.29 19.26
N ARG A 148 2.20 -0.82 20.25
CA ARG A 148 2.43 -1.09 21.67
C ARG A 148 1.11 -1.19 22.41
N VAL A 149 1.12 -1.89 23.53
CA VAL A 149 -0.01 -1.88 24.45
C VAL A 149 0.00 -0.56 25.22
N LEU A 150 -1.00 0.26 25.00
CA LEU A 150 -1.15 1.54 25.71
C LEU A 150 -1.71 1.35 27.11
N LYS A 151 -2.68 0.45 27.26
CA LYS A 151 -3.29 0.06 28.53
C LYS A 151 -3.83 -1.37 28.41
N ALA A 152 -3.49 -2.23 29.36
CA ALA A 152 -4.15 -3.52 29.52
C ALA A 152 -5.36 -3.30 30.44
N TYR A 153 -6.52 -3.77 30.02
CA TYR A 153 -7.70 -3.89 30.87
C TYR A 153 -7.79 -5.36 31.27
N GLU A 154 -7.85 -5.61 32.56
CA GLU A 154 -8.33 -6.90 33.05
C GLU A 154 -9.81 -6.96 32.71
N VAL A 155 -10.19 -7.87 31.87
CA VAL A 155 -11.59 -8.18 31.61
C VAL A 155 -12.02 -9.03 32.79
N ASP A 156 -12.78 -8.47 33.74
CA ASP A 156 -13.41 -9.25 34.78
C ASP A 156 -14.24 -10.35 34.11
N GLU A 157 -13.98 -11.60 34.44
CA GLU A 157 -14.71 -12.77 33.89
C GLU A 157 -16.24 -12.70 34.16
N ALA A 158 -16.69 -11.66 34.84
CA ALA A 158 -18.10 -11.39 35.17
C ALA A 158 -18.86 -10.59 34.10
N VAL A 159 -18.21 -10.12 33.03
CA VAL A 159 -18.95 -9.59 31.88
C VAL A 159 -19.54 -10.78 31.12
N LYS A 160 -20.64 -11.32 31.71
CA LYS A 160 -21.55 -12.19 30.95
C LYS A 160 -21.90 -11.44 29.68
N GLU A 161 -21.72 -12.10 28.54
CA GLU A 161 -22.17 -11.63 27.26
C GLU A 161 -23.58 -11.07 27.37
N GLU A 162 -23.71 -9.75 27.46
CA GLU A 162 -24.98 -9.15 27.15
C GLU A 162 -25.30 -9.49 25.71
N PRO A 163 -26.48 -10.02 25.42
CA PRO A 163 -26.84 -10.31 24.04
C PRO A 163 -26.66 -9.02 23.25
N VAL A 164 -25.76 -9.07 22.28
CA VAL A 164 -25.50 -7.95 21.36
C VAL A 164 -26.85 -7.49 20.85
N ALA A 165 -27.26 -6.31 21.26
CA ALA A 165 -28.54 -5.73 20.88
C ALA A 165 -28.69 -5.83 19.36
N GLU A 166 -29.83 -6.31 18.91
CA GLU A 166 -30.16 -6.66 17.51
C GLU A 166 -30.11 -5.50 16.50
N GLU A 167 -29.45 -4.41 16.79
CA GLU A 167 -29.48 -3.21 15.96
C GLU A 167 -28.11 -2.78 15.39
N CYS A 168 -27.38 -3.70 14.77
CA CYS A 168 -26.47 -3.29 13.73
C CYS A 168 -27.08 -3.65 12.36
N HIS A 169 -28.03 -2.84 11.90
CA HIS A 169 -28.71 -2.97 10.61
C HIS A 169 -27.77 -3.07 9.40
N CYS A 170 -26.53 -2.62 9.57
CA CYS A 170 -25.50 -2.66 8.55
C CYS A 170 -24.91 -4.08 8.38
N VAL A 171 -24.60 -4.77 9.48
CA VAL A 171 -24.01 -6.11 9.46
C VAL A 171 -25.03 -7.17 9.03
N MET A 172 -26.29 -7.02 9.43
CA MET A 172 -27.36 -7.97 9.07
C MET A 172 -27.73 -7.93 7.58
N LYS A 173 -27.68 -6.76 6.92
CA LYS A 173 -27.89 -6.68 5.45
C LYS A 173 -26.80 -7.36 4.67
N VAL A 174 -25.55 -7.29 5.12
CA VAL A 174 -24.40 -7.95 4.48
C VAL A 174 -24.43 -9.46 4.70
N ALA A 175 -24.81 -9.92 5.89
CA ALA A 175 -24.90 -11.35 6.24
C ALA A 175 -25.99 -12.12 5.46
N LYS A 176 -27.02 -11.43 4.95
CA LYS A 176 -28.06 -12.04 4.10
C LYS A 176 -27.69 -12.14 2.62
N CYS A 177 -26.57 -11.56 2.20
CA CYS A 177 -26.08 -11.68 0.83
C CYS A 177 -25.33 -13.01 0.65
N LYS A 178 -25.83 -13.88 -0.23
CA LYS A 178 -25.18 -15.18 -0.54
C LYS A 178 -23.71 -15.03 -0.95
N SER A 179 -23.36 -13.93 -1.61
CA SER A 179 -22.00 -13.59 -2.02
C SER A 179 -21.06 -13.30 -0.83
N PHE A 180 -21.60 -12.83 0.31
CA PHE A 180 -20.83 -12.58 1.52
C PHE A 180 -20.30 -13.89 2.15
N TRP A 181 -21.14 -14.91 2.21
CA TRP A 181 -20.76 -16.21 2.79
C TRP A 181 -19.75 -16.97 1.94
N ILE A 182 -19.81 -16.83 0.61
CA ILE A 182 -18.82 -17.42 -0.30
C ILE A 182 -17.44 -16.76 -0.09
N GLY A 183 -17.42 -15.47 0.19
CA GLY A 183 -16.18 -14.74 0.45
C GLY A 183 -15.54 -15.00 1.81
N LEU A 184 -16.35 -15.27 2.85
CA LEU A 184 -15.83 -15.68 4.16
C LEU A 184 -15.16 -17.06 4.11
N ALA A 185 -15.67 -17.96 3.30
CA ALA A 185 -15.08 -19.30 3.12
C ALA A 185 -13.75 -19.26 2.36
N SER A 186 -13.47 -18.24 1.56
CA SER A 186 -12.26 -18.10 0.73
C SER A 186 -11.28 -17.02 1.19
N GLY A 187 -11.58 -16.27 2.26
CA GLY A 187 -10.68 -15.23 2.82
C GLY A 187 -10.47 -13.98 1.95
N VAL A 188 -11.16 -13.87 0.80
CA VAL A 188 -10.87 -12.86 -0.24
C VAL A 188 -11.81 -11.65 -0.22
N LEU A 189 -12.94 -11.67 0.47
CA LEU A 189 -14.03 -10.70 0.25
C LEU A 189 -14.18 -9.56 1.26
N ILE A 190 -13.41 -9.54 2.34
CA ILE A 190 -13.48 -8.42 3.32
C ILE A 190 -12.89 -7.13 2.74
N THR A 191 -11.97 -7.23 1.80
CA THR A 191 -11.34 -6.07 1.15
C THR A 191 -12.23 -5.41 0.09
N SER A 192 -13.10 -6.16 -0.61
CA SER A 192 -13.87 -5.64 -1.74
C SER A 192 -15.04 -4.73 -1.35
N LEU A 193 -15.62 -4.90 -0.17
CA LEU A 193 -16.78 -4.10 0.29
C LEU A 193 -16.39 -2.77 0.93
N LEU A 194 -15.22 -2.67 1.54
CA LEU A 194 -14.67 -1.41 2.05
C LEU A 194 -14.24 -0.47 0.92
N PHE A 195 -13.83 -1.00 -0.23
CA PHE A 195 -13.39 -0.21 -1.39
C PHE A 195 -14.53 0.47 -2.17
N ALA A 196 -15.73 -0.08 -2.16
CA ALA A 196 -16.85 0.48 -2.93
C ALA A 196 -17.35 1.84 -2.40
N HIS A 197 -17.06 2.19 -1.15
CA HIS A 197 -17.50 3.46 -0.53
C HIS A 197 -16.46 4.59 -0.61
N GLN A 198 -15.21 4.30 -0.97
CA GLN A 198 -14.11 5.28 -0.97
C GLN A 198 -13.75 5.85 -2.36
N ARG A 199 -14.51 5.55 -3.41
CA ARG A 199 -14.21 6.03 -4.77
C ARG A 199 -14.22 7.56 -4.97
N LYS A 200 -14.42 8.37 -3.95
CA LYS A 200 -14.55 9.84 -4.10
C LYS A 200 -13.49 10.69 -3.41
N ASN A 201 -12.60 10.13 -2.57
CA ASN A 201 -11.59 10.94 -1.88
C ASN A 201 -10.24 10.23 -1.88
N TYR A 202 -9.31 10.67 -2.71
CA TYR A 202 -7.91 10.27 -2.63
C TYR A 202 -7.21 11.04 -1.50
N ARG A 203 -6.33 10.37 -0.75
CA ARG A 203 -5.55 10.97 0.33
C ARG A 203 -4.08 10.89 0.02
N CYS A 204 -3.36 11.96 0.28
CA CYS A 204 -1.91 12.00 0.24
C CYS A 204 -1.38 12.03 1.68
N LEU A 205 -0.42 11.16 1.99
CA LEU A 205 0.32 11.14 3.25
C LEU A 205 1.70 11.75 2.99
N LEU A 206 2.02 12.81 3.69
CA LEU A 206 3.33 13.47 3.62
C LEU A 206 4.16 13.20 4.88
#